data_f7120657ef582e0faa4934746afcf36d
#
_entry.id   f7120657ef582e0faa4934746afcf36d
#
_cell.length_a   1.000
_cell.length_b   1.000
_cell.length_c   1.000
_cell.angle_alpha   90.00
_cell.angle_beta   90.00
_cell.angle_gamma   90.00
#
_symmetry.space_group_name_H-M   'P 1'
#
loop_
_entity.id
_entity.type
_entity.pdbx_description
1 polymer ?
#
loop_
_entity_poly.entity_id
_entity_poly.type
_entity_poly.pdbx_seq_one_letter_code
_entity_poly.pdbx_strand_id
1 'polypeptide(L)'
;IYPEDTTVNFVSTLLEEFGDEWANKWMFHCRWARDIDQIASAGRIAQLTQPDASSEQLEELTEQVRQRMVGRVGFVGSNPETAPQIEASLHLALKQLEIHLESRPYLLGGRPSFGDFSLWGQLYNVWTDPTNCALIEAKMPSLLAWIQRMLWPRIEGDFESWESLKPTLKPFIKAQIGE
;
A
#
# COMPACT_ATOMS: atom_id res chain seq x y z
N ILE A 1 11.80 -3.77 16.09
CA ILE A 1 10.57 -3.59 15.33
C ILE A 1 9.33 -3.55 16.21
N TYR A 2 9.46 -3.89 17.50
CA TYR A 2 8.38 -3.78 18.49
C TYR A 2 8.66 -2.60 19.40
N PRO A 3 7.74 -1.61 19.49
CA PRO A 3 7.82 -0.55 20.49
C PRO A 3 7.73 -1.12 21.93
N GLU A 4 8.50 -0.55 22.86
CA GLU A 4 8.42 -0.92 24.28
C GLU A 4 7.18 -0.32 24.97
N ASP A 5 6.75 0.86 24.52
CA ASP A 5 5.51 1.49 24.98
C ASP A 5 4.29 0.65 24.55
N THR A 6 3.48 0.24 25.51
CA THR A 6 2.33 -0.65 25.28
C THR A 6 1.31 -0.06 24.30
N THR A 7 1.08 1.25 24.35
CA THR A 7 0.13 1.93 23.48
C THR A 7 0.66 1.97 22.04
N VAL A 8 1.93 2.33 21.88
CA VAL A 8 2.57 2.41 20.54
C VAL A 8 2.72 1.00 19.94
N ASN A 9 3.00 -0.02 20.78
CA ASN A 9 3.03 -1.41 20.32
C ASN A 9 1.65 -1.91 19.88
N PHE A 10 0.60 -1.57 20.61
CA PHE A 10 -0.78 -1.86 20.20
C PHE A 10 -1.11 -1.20 18.86
N VAL A 11 -0.72 0.07 18.66
CA VAL A 11 -0.92 0.78 17.40
C VAL A 11 -0.15 0.12 16.26
N SER A 12 1.08 -0.37 16.51
CA SER A 12 1.85 -1.14 15.52
C SER A 12 1.11 -2.40 15.06
N THR A 13 0.59 -3.17 16.00
CA THR A 13 -0.20 -4.37 15.71
C THR A 13 -1.50 -4.04 14.96
N LEU A 14 -2.18 -2.97 15.36
CA LEU A 14 -3.41 -2.51 14.68
C LEU A 14 -3.16 -2.11 13.22
N LEU A 15 -2.04 -1.44 12.95
CA LEU A 15 -1.63 -1.06 11.60
C LEU A 15 -1.21 -2.27 10.78
N GLU A 16 -0.59 -3.25 11.41
CA GLU A 16 -0.19 -4.51 10.77
C GLU A 16 -1.41 -5.31 10.34
N GLU A 17 -2.35 -5.57 11.24
CA GLU A 17 -3.61 -6.24 10.93
C GLU A 17 -4.41 -5.52 9.84
N PHE A 18 -4.47 -4.18 9.92
CA PHE A 18 -5.13 -3.39 8.90
C PHE A 18 -4.44 -3.52 7.53
N GLY A 19 -3.11 -3.49 7.49
CA GLY A 19 -2.33 -3.63 6.27
C GLY A 19 -2.59 -4.98 5.59
N ASP A 20 -2.56 -6.06 6.35
CA ASP A 20 -2.72 -7.41 5.82
C ASP A 20 -4.16 -7.75 5.44
N GLU A 21 -5.14 -7.39 6.28
CA GLU A 21 -6.52 -7.84 6.11
C GLU A 21 -7.38 -6.87 5.29
N TRP A 22 -7.08 -5.55 5.32
CA TRP A 22 -7.94 -4.54 4.71
C TRP A 22 -7.30 -3.76 3.57
N ALA A 23 -6.05 -3.35 3.71
CA ALA A 23 -5.39 -2.55 2.68
C ALA A 23 -5.11 -3.33 1.38
N ASN A 24 -5.14 -4.66 1.42
CA ASN A 24 -5.09 -5.52 0.24
C ASN A 24 -6.23 -5.23 -0.75
N LYS A 25 -7.39 -4.74 -0.28
CA LYS A 25 -8.52 -4.33 -1.14
C LYS A 25 -8.15 -3.16 -2.02
N TRP A 26 -7.41 -2.19 -1.48
CA TRP A 26 -6.91 -1.05 -2.26
C TRP A 26 -5.98 -1.52 -3.39
N MET A 27 -4.99 -2.32 -3.01
CA MET A 27 -3.99 -2.82 -3.95
C MET A 27 -4.65 -3.66 -5.04
N PHE A 28 -5.45 -4.64 -4.66
CA PHE A 28 -6.04 -5.57 -5.61
C PHE A 28 -7.06 -4.87 -6.53
N HIS A 29 -7.94 -4.02 -5.96
CA HIS A 29 -8.89 -3.24 -6.76
C HIS A 29 -8.15 -2.34 -7.77
N CYS A 30 -7.25 -1.47 -7.31
CA CYS A 30 -6.58 -0.49 -8.17
C CYS A 30 -5.78 -1.16 -9.29
N ARG A 31 -5.13 -2.27 -9.00
CA ARG A 31 -4.34 -3.05 -9.95
C ARG A 31 -5.18 -3.62 -11.09
N TRP A 32 -6.41 -4.01 -10.81
CA TRP A 32 -7.25 -4.72 -11.78
C TRP A 32 -8.49 -3.94 -12.23
N ALA A 33 -8.65 -2.68 -11.81
CA ALA A 33 -9.80 -1.85 -12.18
C ALA A 33 -9.66 -1.16 -13.55
N ARG A 34 -8.42 -0.83 -13.98
CA ARG A 34 -8.17 -0.05 -15.20
C ARG A 34 -7.25 -0.80 -16.15
N ASP A 35 -7.53 -0.73 -17.45
CA ASP A 35 -6.76 -1.46 -18.48
C ASP A 35 -5.25 -1.21 -18.42
N ILE A 36 -4.84 0.05 -18.21
CA ILE A 36 -3.42 0.41 -18.14
C ILE A 36 -2.72 -0.29 -16.95
N ASP A 37 -3.38 -0.37 -15.80
CA ASP A 37 -2.85 -1.01 -14.60
C ASP A 37 -2.88 -2.53 -14.75
N GLN A 38 -3.95 -3.08 -15.35
CA GLN A 38 -4.09 -4.51 -15.64
C GLN A 38 -2.96 -5.01 -16.55
N ILE A 39 -2.72 -4.32 -17.66
CA ILE A 39 -1.71 -4.71 -18.65
C ILE A 39 -0.30 -4.66 -18.02
N ALA A 40 0.01 -3.55 -17.33
CA ALA A 40 1.31 -3.39 -16.68
C ALA A 40 1.57 -4.47 -15.62
N SER A 41 0.58 -4.76 -14.78
CA SER A 41 0.71 -5.74 -13.70
C SER A 41 0.73 -7.16 -14.21
N ALA A 42 -0.13 -7.49 -15.18
CA ALA A 42 -0.12 -8.82 -15.80
C ALA A 42 1.20 -9.09 -16.53
N GLY A 43 1.76 -8.10 -17.23
CA GLY A 43 3.05 -8.22 -17.89
C GLY A 43 4.21 -8.46 -16.91
N ARG A 44 4.23 -7.73 -15.78
CA ARG A 44 5.21 -8.00 -14.72
C ARG A 44 5.11 -9.43 -14.16
N ILE A 45 3.90 -9.91 -13.91
CA ILE A 45 3.66 -11.27 -13.41
C ILE A 45 4.10 -12.30 -14.47
N ALA A 46 3.77 -12.10 -15.74
CA ALA A 46 4.17 -12.96 -16.83
C ALA A 46 5.71 -13.07 -16.93
N GLN A 47 6.39 -11.92 -16.91
CA GLN A 47 7.85 -11.86 -16.98
C GLN A 47 8.53 -12.54 -15.78
N LEU A 48 7.98 -12.36 -14.57
CA LEU A 48 8.50 -13.03 -13.36
C LEU A 48 8.24 -14.54 -13.37
N THR A 49 7.13 -14.97 -13.98
CA THR A 49 6.76 -16.40 -14.05
C THR A 49 7.58 -17.15 -15.10
N GLN A 50 7.88 -16.53 -16.22
CA GLN A 50 8.65 -17.07 -17.32
C GLN A 50 9.69 -16.07 -17.84
N PRO A 51 10.82 -15.91 -17.13
CA PRO A 51 11.83 -14.88 -17.47
C PRO A 51 12.44 -15.06 -18.87
N ASP A 52 12.54 -16.31 -19.34
CA ASP A 52 13.18 -16.68 -20.60
C ASP A 52 12.19 -16.84 -21.77
N ALA A 53 10.91 -16.48 -21.59
CA ALA A 53 9.91 -16.62 -22.63
C ALA A 53 10.13 -15.60 -23.78
N SER A 54 9.75 -16.00 -24.99
CA SER A 54 9.74 -15.09 -26.14
C SER A 54 8.70 -13.97 -25.95
N SER A 55 8.83 -12.88 -26.71
CA SER A 55 7.86 -11.78 -26.64
C SER A 55 6.43 -12.24 -26.92
N GLU A 56 6.23 -13.13 -27.89
CA GLU A 56 4.93 -13.70 -28.24
C GLU A 56 4.35 -14.52 -27.08
N GLN A 57 5.18 -15.36 -26.43
CA GLN A 57 4.77 -16.14 -25.26
C GLN A 57 4.44 -15.23 -24.07
N LEU A 58 5.17 -14.12 -23.88
CA LEU A 58 4.88 -13.16 -22.81
C LEU A 58 3.58 -12.42 -23.06
N GLU A 59 3.26 -12.04 -24.31
CA GLU A 59 1.99 -11.42 -24.65
C GLU A 59 0.82 -12.35 -24.36
N GLU A 60 0.89 -13.60 -24.77
CA GLU A 60 -0.13 -14.60 -24.47
C GLU A 60 -0.30 -14.83 -22.96
N LEU A 61 0.80 -15.01 -22.24
CA LEU A 61 0.78 -15.20 -20.78
C LEU A 61 0.23 -13.96 -20.06
N THR A 62 0.59 -12.75 -20.53
CA THR A 62 0.07 -11.50 -19.98
C THR A 62 -1.45 -11.45 -20.08
N GLU A 63 -2.02 -11.79 -21.23
CA GLU A 63 -3.47 -11.80 -21.40
C GLU A 63 -4.16 -12.88 -20.54
N GLN A 64 -3.57 -14.07 -20.42
CA GLN A 64 -4.08 -15.13 -19.55
C GLN A 64 -4.09 -14.68 -18.06
N VAL A 65 -3.00 -14.06 -17.59
CA VAL A 65 -2.92 -13.51 -16.24
C VAL A 65 -3.96 -12.41 -16.04
N ARG A 66 -4.08 -11.49 -17.00
CA ARG A 66 -5.04 -10.39 -16.97
C ARG A 66 -6.46 -10.90 -16.78
N GLN A 67 -6.91 -11.77 -17.66
CA GLN A 67 -8.27 -12.34 -17.62
C GLN A 67 -8.55 -13.07 -16.29
N ARG A 68 -7.60 -13.89 -15.84
CA ARG A 68 -7.70 -14.62 -14.59
C ARG A 68 -7.85 -13.70 -13.39
N MET A 69 -7.08 -12.61 -13.33
CA MET A 69 -7.02 -11.74 -12.16
C MET A 69 -8.16 -10.74 -12.12
N VAL A 70 -8.57 -10.20 -13.28
CA VAL A 70 -9.77 -9.35 -13.40
C VAL A 70 -11.01 -10.12 -12.96
N GLY A 71 -11.14 -11.39 -13.33
CA GLY A 71 -12.23 -12.25 -12.87
C GLY A 71 -12.27 -12.50 -11.36
N ARG A 72 -11.23 -12.13 -10.61
CA ARG A 72 -11.11 -12.33 -9.15
C ARG A 72 -11.30 -11.05 -8.33
N VAL A 73 -11.54 -9.91 -8.96
CA VAL A 73 -11.70 -8.63 -8.25
C VAL A 73 -12.81 -8.69 -7.19
N GLY A 74 -13.86 -9.47 -7.45
CA GLY A 74 -14.94 -9.70 -6.49
C GLY A 74 -14.51 -10.40 -5.18
N PHE A 75 -13.38 -11.12 -5.15
CA PHE A 75 -12.91 -11.83 -3.95
C PHE A 75 -12.49 -10.86 -2.83
N VAL A 76 -12.04 -9.67 -3.18
CA VAL A 76 -11.73 -8.60 -2.21
C VAL A 76 -12.92 -7.66 -1.97
N GLY A 77 -14.10 -8.04 -2.41
CA GLY A 77 -15.34 -7.25 -2.26
C GLY A 77 -15.45 -6.07 -3.23
N SER A 78 -14.61 -6.01 -4.27
CA SER A 78 -14.69 -4.96 -5.29
C SER A 78 -15.72 -5.33 -6.37
N ASN A 79 -16.65 -4.41 -6.60
CA ASN A 79 -17.68 -4.48 -7.62
C ASN A 79 -18.09 -3.04 -8.01
N PRO A 80 -18.96 -2.81 -9.01
CA PRO A 80 -19.35 -1.45 -9.42
C PRO A 80 -19.93 -0.56 -8.31
N GLU A 81 -20.54 -1.16 -7.29
CA GLU A 81 -21.14 -0.42 -6.17
C GLU A 81 -20.09 -0.03 -5.11
N THR A 82 -19.13 -0.92 -4.84
CA THR A 82 -18.10 -0.72 -3.80
C THR A 82 -16.83 -0.05 -4.32
N ALA A 83 -16.55 -0.14 -5.62
CA ALA A 83 -15.34 0.44 -6.23
C ALA A 83 -15.11 1.92 -5.88
N PRO A 84 -16.11 2.83 -5.95
CA PRO A 84 -15.92 4.24 -5.58
C PRO A 84 -15.52 4.42 -4.11
N GLN A 85 -16.02 3.56 -3.21
CA GLN A 85 -15.69 3.61 -1.79
C GLN A 85 -14.25 3.14 -1.54
N ILE A 86 -13.81 2.08 -2.22
CA ILE A 86 -12.44 1.57 -2.13
C ILE A 86 -11.44 2.65 -2.61
N GLU A 87 -11.73 3.29 -3.74
CA GLU A 87 -10.87 4.36 -4.28
C GLU A 87 -10.85 5.60 -3.36
N ALA A 88 -12.00 6.01 -2.85
CA ALA A 88 -12.09 7.14 -1.92
C ALA A 88 -11.33 6.87 -0.62
N SER A 89 -11.45 5.65 -0.08
CA SER A 89 -10.71 5.19 1.11
C SER A 89 -9.20 5.24 0.87
N LEU A 90 -8.71 4.68 -0.26
CA LEU A 90 -7.29 4.76 -0.61
C LEU A 90 -6.82 6.21 -0.71
N HIS A 91 -7.52 7.06 -1.47
CA HIS A 91 -7.11 8.46 -1.64
C HIS A 91 -7.06 9.23 -0.32
N LEU A 92 -7.98 8.96 0.60
CA LEU A 92 -7.96 9.54 1.94
C LEU A 92 -6.75 9.03 2.74
N ALA A 93 -6.50 7.72 2.70
CA ALA A 93 -5.36 7.10 3.36
C ALA A 93 -4.02 7.69 2.87
N LEU A 94 -3.83 7.80 1.55
CA LEU A 94 -2.62 8.37 0.96
C LEU A 94 -2.38 9.81 1.43
N LYS A 95 -3.42 10.65 1.47
CA LYS A 95 -3.32 12.03 1.97
C LYS A 95 -2.96 12.09 3.46
N GLN A 96 -3.55 11.23 4.27
CA GLN A 96 -3.28 11.19 5.71
C GLN A 96 -1.87 10.69 6.01
N LEU A 97 -1.40 9.69 5.26
CA LEU A 97 -0.03 9.19 5.36
C LEU A 97 1.00 10.22 4.86
N GLU A 98 0.70 10.96 3.78
CA GLU A 98 1.56 12.06 3.33
C GLU A 98 1.81 13.07 4.45
N ILE A 99 0.74 13.54 5.13
CA ILE A 99 0.82 14.47 6.25
C ILE A 99 1.58 13.83 7.43
N HIS A 100 1.32 12.57 7.72
CA HIS A 100 1.92 11.88 8.86
C HIS A 100 3.43 11.68 8.68
N LEU A 101 3.87 11.35 7.48
CA LEU A 101 5.26 11.05 7.13
C LEU A 101 6.09 12.30 6.79
N GLU A 102 5.50 13.49 6.73
CA GLU A 102 6.21 14.75 6.46
C GLU A 102 7.33 15.02 7.49
N SER A 103 7.13 14.64 8.73
CA SER A 103 8.06 14.92 9.84
C SER A 103 8.76 13.69 10.40
N ARG A 104 8.57 12.49 9.81
CA ARG A 104 9.17 11.26 10.34
C ARG A 104 9.47 10.22 9.24
N PRO A 105 10.53 9.43 9.42
CA PRO A 105 10.94 8.44 8.41
C PRO A 105 10.05 7.19 8.35
N TYR A 106 9.36 6.84 9.44
CA TYR A 106 8.50 5.65 9.55
C TYR A 106 7.21 5.97 10.30
N LEU A 107 6.22 5.07 10.24
CA LEU A 107 4.89 5.29 10.82
C LEU A 107 4.92 5.58 12.33
N LEU A 108 5.87 5.02 13.07
CA LEU A 108 5.95 5.18 14.52
C LEU A 108 7.23 5.90 14.99
N GLY A 109 7.90 6.65 14.10
CA GLY A 109 9.06 7.46 14.47
C GLY A 109 10.32 7.15 13.66
N GLY A 110 11.46 7.00 14.33
CA GLY A 110 12.79 6.88 13.70
C GLY A 110 13.20 5.46 13.30
N ARG A 111 12.35 4.45 13.46
CA ARG A 111 12.62 3.06 13.08
C ARG A 111 11.39 2.32 12.58
N PRO A 112 11.56 1.33 11.67
CA PRO A 112 10.43 0.59 11.15
C PRO A 112 9.79 -0.28 12.23
N SER A 113 8.46 -0.34 12.21
CA SER A 113 7.60 -1.22 13.01
C SER A 113 6.95 -2.30 12.16
N PHE A 114 6.25 -3.27 12.77
CA PHE A 114 5.46 -4.24 12.03
C PHE A 114 4.40 -3.59 11.14
N GLY A 115 3.75 -2.52 11.63
CA GLY A 115 2.79 -1.75 10.85
C GLY A 115 3.39 -1.14 9.58
N ASP A 116 4.69 -0.74 9.61
CA ASP A 116 5.37 -0.27 8.39
C ASP A 116 5.50 -1.37 7.35
N PHE A 117 5.90 -2.59 7.74
CA PHE A 117 6.09 -3.69 6.79
C PHE A 117 4.78 -4.14 6.15
N SER A 118 3.72 -4.30 6.94
CA SER A 118 2.42 -4.73 6.46
C SER A 118 1.80 -3.69 5.51
N LEU A 119 1.71 -2.45 5.95
CA LEU A 119 1.13 -1.38 5.13
C LEU A 119 1.96 -1.11 3.87
N TRP A 120 3.31 -1.16 3.99
CA TRP A 120 4.19 -1.03 2.85
C TRP A 120 3.99 -2.13 1.81
N GLY A 121 3.75 -3.37 2.21
CA GLY A 121 3.49 -4.48 1.31
C GLY A 121 2.34 -4.19 0.34
N GLN A 122 1.31 -3.48 0.79
CA GLN A 122 0.19 -3.06 -0.05
C GLN A 122 0.50 -1.78 -0.85
N LEU A 123 1.03 -0.75 -0.19
CA LEU A 123 1.27 0.55 -0.82
C LEU A 123 2.42 0.54 -1.82
N TYR A 124 3.43 -0.30 -1.63
CA TYR A 124 4.45 -0.56 -2.64
C TYR A 124 3.83 -1.08 -3.94
N ASN A 125 2.95 -2.05 -3.82
CA ASN A 125 2.24 -2.60 -4.97
C ASN A 125 1.29 -1.56 -5.62
N VAL A 126 0.61 -0.73 -4.83
CA VAL A 126 -0.19 0.40 -5.33
C VAL A 126 0.70 1.39 -6.12
N TRP A 127 1.88 1.72 -5.60
CA TRP A 127 2.82 2.64 -6.26
C TRP A 127 3.41 2.05 -7.54
N THR A 128 3.61 0.73 -7.65
CA THR A 128 4.16 0.13 -8.87
C THR A 128 3.19 0.10 -10.04
N ASP A 129 1.90 0.40 -9.84
CA ASP A 129 0.90 0.41 -10.88
C ASP A 129 0.74 1.82 -11.48
N PRO A 130 0.67 1.98 -12.83
CA PRO A 130 0.83 3.27 -13.52
C PRO A 130 -0.05 4.40 -13.01
N THR A 131 -1.33 4.15 -12.76
CA THR A 131 -2.29 5.20 -12.33
C THR A 131 -1.90 5.80 -10.98
N ASN A 132 -1.62 4.96 -9.99
CA ASN A 132 -1.27 5.42 -8.65
C ASN A 132 0.20 5.85 -8.55
N CYS A 133 1.10 5.29 -9.35
CA CYS A 133 2.46 5.77 -9.51
C CYS A 133 2.46 7.26 -9.87
N ALA A 134 1.77 7.63 -10.94
CA ALA A 134 1.66 9.02 -11.39
C ALA A 134 1.08 9.97 -10.32
N LEU A 135 0.08 9.50 -9.56
CA LEU A 135 -0.52 10.27 -8.47
C LEU A 135 0.46 10.50 -7.31
N ILE A 136 1.11 9.44 -6.85
CA ILE A 136 2.01 9.47 -5.69
C ILE A 136 3.25 10.31 -6.02
N GLU A 137 3.88 10.08 -7.17
CA GLU A 137 5.08 10.82 -7.60
C GLU A 137 4.81 12.31 -7.80
N ALA A 138 3.62 12.68 -8.29
CA ALA A 138 3.29 14.08 -8.53
C ALA A 138 2.89 14.87 -7.28
N LYS A 139 2.34 14.20 -6.23
CA LYS A 139 1.63 14.91 -5.15
C LYS A 139 1.99 14.46 -3.73
N MET A 140 2.78 13.40 -3.55
CA MET A 140 2.97 12.76 -2.25
C MET A 140 4.44 12.42 -1.99
N PRO A 141 5.32 13.45 -1.89
CA PRO A 141 6.76 13.25 -1.77
C PRO A 141 7.18 12.55 -0.47
N SER A 142 6.48 12.80 0.66
CA SER A 142 6.80 12.17 1.95
C SER A 142 6.43 10.69 1.96
N LEU A 143 5.26 10.36 1.43
CA LEU A 143 4.83 8.98 1.25
C LEU A 143 5.75 8.23 0.28
N LEU A 144 6.11 8.85 -0.84
CA LEU A 144 7.05 8.27 -1.80
C LEU A 144 8.41 8.00 -1.16
N ALA A 145 8.92 8.96 -0.38
CA ALA A 145 10.18 8.79 0.35
C ALA A 145 10.12 7.62 1.34
N TRP A 146 8.99 7.45 2.04
CA TRP A 146 8.79 6.30 2.93
C TRP A 146 8.70 4.98 2.15
N ILE A 147 7.95 4.92 1.04
CA ILE A 147 7.86 3.71 0.20
C ILE A 147 9.26 3.28 -0.27
N GLN A 148 10.07 4.24 -0.74
CA GLN A 148 11.43 3.97 -1.21
C GLN A 148 12.38 3.60 -0.06
N ARG A 149 12.26 4.25 1.11
CA ARG A 149 13.05 3.93 2.31
C ARG A 149 12.81 2.50 2.78
N MET A 150 11.59 2.02 2.71
CA MET A 150 11.22 0.67 3.11
C MET A 150 11.77 -0.44 2.19
N LEU A 151 12.34 -0.13 1.03
CA LEU A 151 13.11 -1.10 0.23
C LEU A 151 14.41 -1.54 0.95
N TRP A 152 15.00 -0.64 1.74
CA TRP A 152 16.22 -0.86 2.51
C TRP A 152 16.11 -0.18 3.88
N PRO A 153 15.20 -0.65 4.75
CA PRO A 153 14.88 0.03 5.99
C PRO A 153 16.09 0.06 6.94
N ARG A 154 16.27 1.19 7.62
CA ARG A 154 17.36 1.41 8.59
C ARG A 154 16.80 2.04 9.85
N ILE A 155 17.49 1.84 10.97
CA ILE A 155 17.21 2.56 12.21
C ILE A 155 17.82 3.96 12.08
N GLU A 156 16.99 4.99 12.09
CA GLU A 156 17.36 6.42 12.01
C GLU A 156 17.11 7.16 13.34
N GLY A 157 16.45 6.50 14.30
CA GLY A 157 16.12 7.03 15.62
C GLY A 157 15.29 6.05 16.44
N ASP A 158 14.59 6.56 17.45
CA ASP A 158 13.73 5.77 18.31
C ASP A 158 12.26 5.84 17.88
N PHE A 159 11.42 4.99 18.48
CA PHE A 159 9.98 5.14 18.39
C PHE A 159 9.55 6.42 19.12
N GLU A 160 8.58 7.12 18.55
CA GLU A 160 7.96 8.28 19.16
C GLU A 160 6.89 7.87 20.19
N SER A 161 6.59 8.77 21.14
CA SER A 161 5.46 8.58 22.05
C SER A 161 4.11 8.67 21.32
N TRP A 162 3.07 8.03 21.86
CA TRP A 162 1.73 8.16 21.32
C TRP A 162 1.24 9.61 21.23
N GLU A 163 1.57 10.45 22.21
CA GLU A 163 1.18 11.87 22.19
C GLU A 163 1.82 12.64 21.03
N SER A 164 3.01 12.25 20.59
CA SER A 164 3.65 12.80 19.39
C SER A 164 3.01 12.29 18.08
N LEU A 165 2.66 11.01 18.01
CA LEU A 165 2.08 10.36 16.83
C LEU A 165 0.60 10.71 16.61
N LYS A 166 -0.14 10.81 17.69
CA LYS A 166 -1.61 10.95 17.75
C LYS A 166 -2.19 12.06 16.86
N PRO A 167 -1.61 13.28 16.77
CA PRO A 167 -2.19 14.36 15.99
C PRO A 167 -2.40 14.03 14.51
N THR A 168 -1.50 13.23 13.93
CA THR A 168 -1.52 12.88 12.50
C THR A 168 -1.90 11.42 12.23
N LEU A 169 -1.60 10.49 13.17
CA LEU A 169 -1.90 9.08 12.99
C LEU A 169 -3.34 8.71 13.42
N LYS A 170 -3.86 9.32 14.47
CA LYS A 170 -5.24 9.06 14.92
C LYS A 170 -6.29 9.36 13.85
N PRO A 171 -6.21 10.45 13.06
CA PRO A 171 -7.13 10.66 11.93
C PRO A 171 -7.12 9.52 10.91
N PHE A 172 -5.94 8.96 10.60
CA PHE A 172 -5.83 7.79 9.73
C PHE A 172 -6.52 6.57 10.35
N ILE A 173 -6.20 6.23 11.60
CA ILE A 173 -6.81 5.08 12.30
C ILE A 173 -8.34 5.22 12.32
N LYS A 174 -8.85 6.40 12.70
CA LYS A 174 -10.28 6.64 12.76
C LYS A 174 -10.99 6.52 11.40
N ALA A 175 -10.35 6.97 10.34
CA ALA A 175 -10.93 6.97 9.01
C ALA A 175 -10.89 5.58 8.34
N GLN A 176 -9.88 4.77 8.63
CA GLN A 176 -9.61 3.53 7.92
C GLN A 176 -9.99 2.28 8.71
N ILE A 177 -9.90 2.34 10.04
CA ILE A 177 -10.10 1.18 10.91
C ILE A 177 -11.43 1.30 11.69
N GLY A 178 -11.83 2.51 12.00
CA GLY A 178 -13.07 2.82 12.71
C GLY A 178 -12.87 3.57 14.04
N GLU A 179 -13.98 3.88 14.71
CA GLU A 179 -14.01 4.57 16.01
C GLU A 179 -13.75 3.62 17.17
#